data_d3842e18326988aef421ba2455c265b3
#
_entry.id   d3842e18326988aef421ba2455c265b3
#
_cell.length_a   1.000
_cell.length_b   1.000
_cell.length_c   1.000
_cell.angle_alpha   90.00
_cell.angle_beta   90.00
_cell.angle_gamma   90.00
#
_symmetry.space_group_name_H-M   'P 1'
#
loop_
_entity.id
_entity.type
_entity.pdbx_description
1 polymer ?
#
loop_
_entity_poly.entity_id
_entity_poly.type
_entity_poly.pdbx_seq_one_letter_code
_entity_poly.pdbx_strand_id
1 'polypeptide(L)'
;GTKNALCALLGERDEPIVVPGRWGKRITPAVTAWTESGWVAGEAALAGEIKRPLATWGDLKRKLGTPWKARCGRISVTAEEAIAPLLSLLREDGEAWAGTFLESCVLAVPASFSFAERSAMARAARTAGFTRVKMVNEPTAAALAFGERGRFLILDYGAGTVDISVVESGGGVCQVLESGGIPSCGGWDFDAALAMYLAERTGVNWGSKDSPFYRTLLYEAEQIKIALSNCMSYEWLPPPGLGAAPLSVSRMELEALIRPSIERVVAMAEDFAAEYRPSRLLLVGGGSRIPLLRALLEKRVAPPGSLCLCPDEAVVAGTALYGNPGARGRLLLDVLSEDLEILVADGSPVSLLKKGMPLPARVEKKFISVGRGPFSLKVFQGERGRIISEADVSGAGKGETIALVFSVDEGGLLRIEICRENGKRAVIPPLEIGASDGWSFVGGEDEIRRLEKKFALLSPLLTDEQQTRAEILFKTVKSLLDEGVGPEGLESLGVMVDEMERVAD
;
A
#
# COMPACT_ATOMS: atom_id res chain seq x y z
N GLY A 1 6.84 -2.68 -7.77
CA GLY A 1 6.60 -3.45 -6.54
C GLY A 1 7.28 -2.82 -5.33
N THR A 2 7.05 -3.38 -4.15
CA THR A 2 7.57 -2.80 -2.89
C THR A 2 9.10 -2.93 -2.79
N LYS A 3 9.66 -4.03 -3.29
CA LYS A 3 11.11 -4.29 -3.24
C LYS A 3 11.80 -4.15 -4.58
N ASN A 4 11.09 -4.48 -5.62
CA ASN A 4 11.59 -4.50 -6.99
C ASN A 4 10.70 -3.62 -7.86
N ALA A 5 11.32 -2.87 -8.76
CA ALA A 5 10.67 -2.07 -9.78
C ALA A 5 11.11 -2.58 -11.16
N LEU A 6 10.19 -2.54 -12.11
CA LEU A 6 10.44 -2.93 -13.50
C LEU A 6 9.80 -1.90 -14.43
N CYS A 7 10.40 -1.75 -15.59
CA CYS A 7 9.87 -0.96 -16.69
C CYS A 7 9.59 -1.88 -17.88
N ALA A 8 8.49 -1.68 -18.60
CA ALA A 8 8.24 -2.36 -19.85
C ALA A 8 7.67 -1.38 -20.89
N LEU A 9 8.00 -1.64 -22.13
CA LEU A 9 7.50 -0.93 -23.31
C LEU A 9 6.80 -1.92 -24.22
N LEU A 10 6.00 -1.43 -25.16
CA LEU A 10 5.46 -2.25 -26.22
C LEU A 10 6.41 -2.24 -27.42
N GLY A 11 6.70 -3.42 -27.96
CA GLY A 11 7.41 -3.58 -29.19
C GLY A 11 6.54 -3.29 -30.41
N GLU A 12 7.11 -3.46 -31.61
CA GLU A 12 6.45 -3.16 -32.89
C GLU A 12 5.17 -3.98 -33.15
N ARG A 13 5.04 -5.15 -32.54
CA ARG A 13 3.88 -6.05 -32.65
C ARG A 13 2.99 -6.03 -31.41
N ASP A 14 3.07 -4.95 -30.63
CA ASP A 14 2.37 -4.81 -29.36
C ASP A 14 2.69 -5.90 -28.31
N GLU A 15 3.86 -6.55 -28.41
CA GLU A 15 4.37 -7.44 -27.40
C GLU A 15 5.02 -6.65 -26.27
N PRO A 16 4.79 -7.02 -24.99
CA PRO A 16 5.43 -6.36 -23.87
C PRO A 16 6.91 -6.77 -23.80
N ILE A 17 7.80 -5.78 -23.77
CA ILE A 17 9.24 -5.93 -23.63
C ILE A 17 9.66 -5.34 -22.29
N VAL A 18 10.14 -6.20 -21.39
CA VAL A 18 10.71 -5.72 -20.11
C VAL A 18 12.08 -5.12 -20.38
N VAL A 19 12.19 -3.83 -20.13
CA VAL A 19 13.39 -3.04 -20.41
C VAL A 19 14.47 -3.38 -19.38
N PRO A 20 15.68 -3.78 -19.81
CA PRO A 20 16.80 -3.89 -18.89
C PRO A 20 17.26 -2.50 -18.45
N GLY A 21 17.44 -2.32 -17.14
CA GLY A 21 18.02 -1.09 -16.61
C GLY A 21 19.48 -0.92 -17.05
N ARG A 22 20.06 0.23 -16.78
CA ARG A 22 21.46 0.61 -17.14
C ARG A 22 22.54 -0.35 -16.66
N TRP A 23 22.22 -1.25 -15.73
CA TRP A 23 23.10 -2.32 -15.28
C TRP A 23 22.85 -3.68 -15.94
N GLY A 24 22.04 -3.70 -17.00
CA GLY A 24 21.72 -4.92 -17.77
C GLY A 24 20.73 -5.87 -17.07
N LYS A 25 20.24 -5.52 -15.88
CA LYS A 25 19.25 -6.31 -15.15
C LYS A 25 17.83 -5.82 -15.49
N ARG A 26 16.88 -6.74 -15.59
CA ARG A 26 15.47 -6.41 -15.80
C ARG A 26 14.77 -5.90 -14.54
N ILE A 27 15.28 -6.29 -13.38
CA ILE A 27 14.76 -5.91 -12.05
C ILE A 27 15.66 -4.82 -11.50
N THR A 28 15.07 -3.69 -11.13
CA THR A 28 15.71 -2.58 -10.44
C THR A 28 15.29 -2.61 -8.97
N PRO A 29 16.22 -2.59 -7.99
CA PRO A 29 15.86 -2.47 -6.59
C PRO A 29 15.02 -1.23 -6.32
N ALA A 30 13.88 -1.39 -5.64
CA ALA A 30 12.99 -0.27 -5.30
C ALA A 30 13.51 0.49 -4.07
N VAL A 31 14.75 0.98 -4.16
CA VAL A 31 15.48 1.66 -3.10
C VAL A 31 15.90 3.04 -3.60
N THR A 32 15.76 4.05 -2.73
CA THR A 32 16.30 5.37 -2.96
C THR A 32 17.14 5.83 -1.78
N ALA A 33 18.12 6.67 -2.03
CA ALA A 33 18.96 7.22 -0.98
C ALA A 33 19.30 8.69 -1.24
N TRP A 34 19.47 9.44 -0.16
CA TRP A 34 20.00 10.79 -0.21
C TRP A 34 21.49 10.77 0.07
N THR A 35 22.28 11.42 -0.78
CA THR A 35 23.72 11.53 -0.67
C THR A 35 24.15 13.00 -0.71
N GLU A 36 25.43 13.28 -0.51
CA GLU A 36 25.99 14.63 -0.65
C GLU A 36 25.80 15.20 -2.05
N SER A 37 25.77 14.36 -3.08
CA SER A 37 25.53 14.72 -4.48
C SER A 37 24.05 14.74 -4.86
N GLY A 38 23.11 14.50 -3.93
CA GLY A 38 21.67 14.45 -4.16
C GLY A 38 21.10 13.03 -4.15
N TRP A 39 19.97 12.86 -4.81
CA TRP A 39 19.25 11.59 -4.87
C TRP A 39 19.97 10.54 -5.71
N VAL A 40 19.97 9.32 -5.23
CA VAL A 40 20.33 8.11 -5.99
C VAL A 40 19.26 7.06 -5.84
N ALA A 41 19.08 6.17 -6.82
CA ALA A 41 18.06 5.13 -6.83
C ALA A 41 18.60 3.80 -7.37
N GLY A 42 17.85 2.73 -7.17
CA GLY A 42 18.18 1.39 -7.67
C GLY A 42 19.43 0.82 -7.04
N GLU A 43 20.27 0.18 -7.84
CA GLU A 43 21.51 -0.48 -7.41
C GLU A 43 22.48 0.48 -6.72
N ALA A 44 22.54 1.73 -7.16
CA ALA A 44 23.41 2.73 -6.55
C ALA A 44 22.99 3.07 -5.11
N ALA A 45 21.67 3.11 -4.85
CA ALA A 45 21.12 3.31 -3.52
C ALA A 45 21.33 2.06 -2.65
N LEU A 46 21.05 0.88 -3.18
CA LEU A 46 21.20 -0.40 -2.48
C LEU A 46 22.64 -0.64 -2.04
N ALA A 47 23.61 -0.36 -2.88
CA ALA A 47 25.04 -0.48 -2.55
C ALA A 47 25.47 0.40 -1.36
N GLY A 48 24.71 1.48 -1.09
CA GLY A 48 24.95 2.38 0.04
C GLY A 48 24.15 2.07 1.30
N GLU A 49 23.19 1.15 1.27
CA GLU A 49 22.21 0.91 2.33
C GLU A 49 22.84 0.57 3.68
N ILE A 50 23.79 -0.35 3.70
CA ILE A 50 24.48 -0.76 4.95
C ILE A 50 25.29 0.39 5.55
N LYS A 51 25.87 1.25 4.70
CA LYS A 51 26.71 2.37 5.15
C LYS A 51 25.92 3.59 5.59
N ARG A 52 24.70 3.74 5.10
CA ARG A 52 23.84 4.93 5.33
C ARG A 52 22.38 4.52 5.59
N PRO A 53 22.11 3.72 6.62
CA PRO A 53 20.77 3.17 6.85
C PRO A 53 19.69 4.24 7.10
N LEU A 54 20.06 5.39 7.69
CA LEU A 54 19.13 6.50 7.98
C LEU A 54 18.85 7.42 6.78
N ALA A 55 19.58 7.26 5.67
CA ALA A 55 19.40 8.05 4.45
C ALA A 55 19.06 7.17 3.25
N THR A 56 18.64 5.94 3.47
CA THR A 56 18.29 4.96 2.44
C THR A 56 16.95 4.29 2.78
N TRP A 57 16.03 4.29 1.80
CA TRP A 57 14.66 3.82 2.00
C TRP A 57 14.28 2.82 0.90
N GLY A 58 13.88 1.63 1.29
CA GLY A 58 13.43 0.55 0.41
C GLY A 58 11.94 0.21 0.51
N ASP A 59 11.21 0.79 1.49
CA ASP A 59 9.81 0.45 1.77
C ASP A 59 8.82 1.60 1.46
N LEU A 60 9.21 2.53 0.62
CA LEU A 60 8.48 3.78 0.37
C LEU A 60 7.07 3.56 -0.17
N LYS A 61 6.82 2.49 -0.93
CA LYS A 61 5.47 2.16 -1.42
C LYS A 61 4.47 2.00 -0.26
N ARG A 62 4.92 1.44 0.89
CA ARG A 62 4.10 1.26 2.10
C ARG A 62 3.90 2.56 2.90
N LYS A 63 4.63 3.63 2.56
CA LYS A 63 4.55 4.95 3.21
C LYS A 63 3.71 5.94 2.41
N LEU A 64 3.35 5.60 1.16
CA LEU A 64 2.50 6.46 0.34
C LEU A 64 1.14 6.71 1.01
N GLY A 65 0.63 7.91 0.86
CA GLY A 65 -0.65 8.29 1.46
C GLY A 65 -0.65 8.34 3.00
N THR A 66 0.52 8.33 3.64
CA THR A 66 0.69 8.46 5.09
C THR A 66 1.42 9.77 5.43
N PRO A 67 1.37 10.25 6.68
CA PRO A 67 2.12 11.44 7.10
C PRO A 67 3.63 11.21 7.26
N TRP A 68 4.14 10.07 6.76
CA TRP A 68 5.55 9.75 6.88
C TRP A 68 6.45 10.80 6.20
N LYS A 69 7.48 11.22 6.92
CA LYS A 69 8.53 12.10 6.42
C LYS A 69 9.90 11.58 6.86
N ALA A 70 10.89 11.76 5.99
CA ALA A 70 12.29 11.50 6.30
C ALA A 70 13.10 12.80 6.32
N ARG A 71 14.14 12.83 7.12
CA ARG A 71 15.10 13.94 7.15
C ARG A 71 16.25 13.66 6.21
N CYS A 72 16.46 14.57 5.24
CA CYS A 72 17.59 14.56 4.31
C CYS A 72 18.44 15.82 4.56
N GLY A 73 19.38 15.75 5.50
CA GLY A 73 20.13 16.91 5.93
C GLY A 73 19.24 17.95 6.64
N ARG A 74 19.05 19.12 6.00
CA ARG A 74 18.19 20.21 6.52
C ARG A 74 16.76 20.17 5.99
N ILE A 75 16.47 19.32 5.00
CA ILE A 75 15.15 19.21 4.40
C ILE A 75 14.40 17.99 4.92
N SER A 76 13.07 18.09 4.93
CA SER A 76 12.17 16.97 5.20
C SER A 76 11.52 16.57 3.88
N VAL A 77 11.47 15.28 3.57
CA VAL A 77 10.90 14.74 2.34
C VAL A 77 9.78 13.77 2.64
N THR A 78 8.73 13.79 1.82
CA THR A 78 7.61 12.88 1.87
C THR A 78 7.92 11.57 1.13
N ALA A 79 7.05 10.57 1.26
CA ALA A 79 7.23 9.29 0.57
C ALA A 79 7.21 9.42 -0.95
N GLU A 80 6.31 10.27 -1.49
CA GLU A 80 6.24 10.54 -2.92
C GLU A 80 7.48 11.24 -3.46
N GLU A 81 8.03 12.20 -2.72
CA GLU A 81 9.28 12.88 -3.11
C GLU A 81 10.47 11.92 -3.07
N ALA A 82 10.47 11.00 -2.11
CA ALA A 82 11.51 9.98 -2.00
C ALA A 82 11.39 8.87 -3.07
N ILE A 83 10.17 8.55 -3.57
CA ILE A 83 9.96 7.58 -4.66
C ILE A 83 10.27 8.18 -6.04
N ALA A 84 10.06 9.48 -6.24
CA ALA A 84 10.23 10.13 -7.54
C ALA A 84 11.59 9.84 -8.20
N PRO A 85 12.75 9.82 -7.51
CA PRO A 85 14.03 9.45 -8.09
C PRO A 85 14.09 8.04 -8.69
N LEU A 86 13.38 7.08 -8.10
CA LEU A 86 13.26 5.73 -8.66
C LEU A 86 12.46 5.74 -9.96
N LEU A 87 11.35 6.48 -10.00
CA LEU A 87 10.54 6.61 -11.21
C LEU A 87 11.30 7.38 -12.32
N SER A 88 12.11 8.38 -11.95
CA SER A 88 13.01 9.08 -12.90
C SER A 88 14.03 8.11 -13.50
N LEU A 89 14.66 7.26 -12.65
CA LEU A 89 15.60 6.25 -13.11
C LEU A 89 14.97 5.30 -14.13
N LEU A 90 13.77 4.78 -13.83
CA LEU A 90 13.05 3.88 -14.74
C LEU A 90 12.63 4.57 -16.03
N ARG A 91 12.24 5.86 -15.98
CA ARG A 91 11.96 6.66 -17.15
C ARG A 91 13.18 6.82 -18.03
N GLU A 92 14.31 7.22 -17.46
CA GLU A 92 15.57 7.40 -18.19
C GLU A 92 16.05 6.10 -18.85
N ASP A 93 15.94 4.96 -18.15
CA ASP A 93 16.29 3.65 -18.72
C ASP A 93 15.34 3.27 -19.87
N GLY A 94 14.03 3.58 -19.73
CA GLY A 94 13.04 3.40 -20.79
C GLY A 94 13.30 4.32 -21.99
N GLU A 95 13.63 5.59 -21.78
CA GLU A 95 13.99 6.55 -22.82
C GLU A 95 15.25 6.14 -23.59
N ALA A 96 16.26 5.66 -22.85
CA ALA A 96 17.49 5.14 -23.46
C ALA A 96 17.22 3.90 -24.33
N TRP A 97 16.32 3.04 -23.91
CA TRP A 97 15.90 1.85 -24.68
C TRP A 97 15.08 2.24 -25.90
N ALA A 98 14.10 3.14 -25.74
CA ALA A 98 13.19 3.56 -26.81
C ALA A 98 13.82 4.54 -27.81
N GLY A 99 14.92 5.21 -27.46
CA GLY A 99 15.52 6.28 -28.23
C GLY A 99 14.65 7.55 -28.34
N THR A 100 13.66 7.73 -27.44
CA THR A 100 12.73 8.87 -27.46
C THR A 100 12.27 9.21 -26.05
N PHE A 101 11.76 10.44 -25.88
CA PHE A 101 11.19 10.88 -24.60
C PHE A 101 9.90 10.17 -24.28
N LEU A 102 9.72 9.81 -22.99
CA LEU A 102 8.53 9.17 -22.46
C LEU A 102 7.74 10.17 -21.61
N GLU A 103 6.72 10.78 -22.22
CA GLU A 103 5.82 11.72 -21.54
C GLU A 103 4.74 11.06 -20.69
N SER A 104 4.41 9.80 -20.99
CA SER A 104 3.31 9.07 -20.34
C SER A 104 3.79 7.78 -19.71
N CYS A 105 3.16 7.42 -18.60
CA CYS A 105 3.36 6.11 -17.99
C CYS A 105 2.03 5.50 -17.51
N VAL A 106 2.05 4.18 -17.40
CA VAL A 106 1.07 3.41 -16.65
C VAL A 106 1.76 2.82 -15.44
N LEU A 107 1.19 3.01 -14.27
CA LEU A 107 1.69 2.47 -13.01
C LEU A 107 0.78 1.35 -12.52
N ALA A 108 1.34 0.18 -12.28
CA ALA A 108 0.64 -0.87 -11.55
C ALA A 108 0.65 -0.56 -10.06
N VAL A 109 -0.53 -0.63 -9.45
CA VAL A 109 -0.73 -0.40 -8.01
C VAL A 109 -1.55 -1.54 -7.41
N PRO A 110 -1.38 -1.87 -6.12
CA PRO A 110 -2.25 -2.84 -5.46
C PRO A 110 -3.72 -2.48 -5.62
N ALA A 111 -4.58 -3.48 -5.75
CA ALA A 111 -6.03 -3.25 -5.78
C ALA A 111 -6.52 -2.61 -4.47
N SER A 112 -5.85 -2.92 -3.36
CA SER A 112 -6.11 -2.38 -2.02
C SER A 112 -5.66 -0.93 -1.81
N PHE A 113 -4.98 -0.28 -2.77
CA PHE A 113 -4.55 1.11 -2.63
C PHE A 113 -5.75 2.05 -2.47
N SER A 114 -5.71 2.84 -1.41
CA SER A 114 -6.64 3.94 -1.17
C SER A 114 -6.46 5.07 -2.19
N PHE A 115 -7.43 5.97 -2.25
CA PHE A 115 -7.34 7.18 -3.07
C PHE A 115 -6.13 8.06 -2.70
N ALA A 116 -5.78 8.13 -1.41
CA ALA A 116 -4.61 8.88 -0.95
C ALA A 116 -3.30 8.29 -1.48
N GLU A 117 -3.15 6.97 -1.41
CA GLU A 117 -1.97 6.25 -1.93
C GLU A 117 -1.86 6.37 -3.45
N ARG A 118 -2.98 6.26 -4.18
CA ARG A 118 -3.02 6.47 -5.65
C ARG A 118 -2.64 7.90 -6.02
N SER A 119 -3.18 8.89 -5.31
CA SER A 119 -2.86 10.30 -5.53
C SER A 119 -1.37 10.60 -5.24
N ALA A 120 -0.82 10.06 -4.16
CA ALA A 120 0.59 10.19 -3.82
C ALA A 120 1.50 9.56 -4.90
N MET A 121 1.16 8.37 -5.40
CA MET A 121 1.88 7.72 -6.49
C MET A 121 1.80 8.54 -7.79
N ALA A 122 0.65 9.13 -8.12
CA ALA A 122 0.50 10.02 -9.28
C ALA A 122 1.37 11.27 -9.15
N ARG A 123 1.45 11.89 -7.95
CA ARG A 123 2.34 13.02 -7.68
C ARG A 123 3.81 12.63 -7.86
N ALA A 124 4.23 11.49 -7.31
CA ALA A 124 5.58 10.97 -7.48
C ALA A 124 5.96 10.81 -8.96
N ALA A 125 5.06 10.27 -9.79
CA ALA A 125 5.29 10.13 -11.22
C ALA A 125 5.39 11.49 -11.95
N ARG A 126 4.56 12.46 -11.57
CA ARG A 126 4.67 13.81 -12.13
C ARG A 126 5.98 14.47 -11.72
N THR A 127 6.42 14.33 -10.48
CA THR A 127 7.74 14.81 -10.01
C THR A 127 8.88 14.13 -10.77
N ALA A 128 8.72 12.87 -11.17
CA ALA A 128 9.67 12.16 -12.04
C ALA A 128 9.64 12.61 -13.50
N GLY A 129 8.74 13.55 -13.88
CA GLY A 129 8.66 14.18 -15.19
C GLY A 129 7.66 13.57 -16.17
N PHE A 130 6.78 12.66 -15.72
CA PHE A 130 5.66 12.20 -16.54
C PHE A 130 4.51 13.22 -16.53
N THR A 131 4.05 13.65 -17.69
CA THR A 131 2.92 14.58 -17.83
C THR A 131 1.57 13.87 -17.82
N ARG A 132 1.53 12.64 -18.30
CA ARG A 132 0.34 11.79 -18.37
C ARG A 132 0.57 10.51 -17.58
N VAL A 133 -0.20 10.33 -16.52
CA VAL A 133 -0.10 9.18 -15.61
C VAL A 133 -1.42 8.44 -15.60
N LYS A 134 -1.41 7.17 -15.95
CA LYS A 134 -2.52 6.24 -15.77
C LYS A 134 -2.15 5.20 -14.71
N MET A 135 -3.15 4.59 -14.11
CA MET A 135 -2.96 3.49 -13.16
C MET A 135 -3.78 2.28 -13.55
N VAL A 136 -3.29 1.11 -13.18
CA VAL A 136 -3.97 -0.17 -13.33
C VAL A 136 -3.74 -0.99 -12.06
N ASN A 137 -4.73 -1.75 -11.63
CA ASN A 137 -4.54 -2.65 -10.50
C ASN A 137 -3.62 -3.82 -10.89
N GLU A 138 -2.71 -4.19 -9.99
CA GLU A 138 -1.75 -5.28 -10.20
C GLU A 138 -2.42 -6.59 -10.67
N PRO A 139 -3.54 -7.05 -10.06
CA PRO A 139 -4.23 -8.25 -10.54
C PRO A 139 -4.83 -8.09 -11.95
N THR A 140 -5.37 -6.92 -12.27
CA THR A 140 -5.87 -6.64 -13.62
C THR A 140 -4.74 -6.72 -14.65
N ALA A 141 -3.59 -6.13 -14.35
CA ALA A 141 -2.40 -6.22 -15.18
C ALA A 141 -1.93 -7.67 -15.35
N ALA A 142 -1.86 -8.45 -14.26
CA ALA A 142 -1.51 -9.87 -14.34
C ALA A 142 -2.45 -10.68 -15.23
N ALA A 143 -3.76 -10.47 -15.12
CA ALA A 143 -4.75 -11.12 -15.99
C ALA A 143 -4.59 -10.75 -17.47
N LEU A 144 -4.24 -9.47 -17.75
CA LEU A 144 -3.96 -9.03 -19.12
C LEU A 144 -2.72 -9.71 -19.71
N ALA A 145 -1.65 -9.83 -18.93
CA ALA A 145 -0.44 -10.55 -19.38
C ALA A 145 -0.73 -12.00 -19.68
N PHE A 146 -1.57 -12.64 -18.88
CA PHE A 146 -2.00 -14.01 -19.08
C PHE A 146 -2.78 -14.20 -20.38
N GLY A 147 -3.67 -13.27 -20.72
CA GLY A 147 -4.29 -13.18 -22.02
C GLY A 147 -5.42 -14.18 -22.33
N GLU A 148 -5.74 -15.12 -21.43
CA GLU A 148 -6.78 -16.12 -21.61
C GLU A 148 -8.18 -15.62 -21.17
N ARG A 149 -9.21 -16.38 -21.55
CA ARG A 149 -10.60 -16.17 -21.10
C ARG A 149 -10.89 -17.07 -19.92
N GLY A 150 -11.69 -16.57 -18.98
CA GLY A 150 -12.12 -17.33 -17.81
C GLY A 150 -12.12 -16.49 -16.55
N ARG A 151 -12.40 -17.15 -15.45
CA ARG A 151 -12.34 -16.56 -14.11
C ARG A 151 -11.07 -17.05 -13.41
N PHE A 152 -10.26 -16.11 -12.95
CA PHE A 152 -8.94 -16.35 -12.37
C PHE A 152 -8.94 -15.91 -10.91
N LEU A 153 -8.38 -16.75 -10.05
CA LEU A 153 -7.92 -16.35 -8.74
C LEU A 153 -6.45 -15.92 -8.89
N ILE A 154 -6.15 -14.67 -8.62
CA ILE A 154 -4.81 -14.11 -8.74
C ILE A 154 -4.27 -13.86 -7.35
N LEU A 155 -3.16 -14.49 -7.03
CA LEU A 155 -2.43 -14.28 -5.79
C LEU A 155 -1.13 -13.54 -6.10
N ASP A 156 -1.06 -12.27 -5.74
CA ASP A 156 0.16 -11.47 -5.79
C ASP A 156 0.85 -11.51 -4.43
N TYR A 157 1.89 -12.32 -4.36
CA TYR A 157 2.68 -12.49 -3.15
C TYR A 157 3.94 -11.62 -3.21
N GLY A 158 3.79 -10.37 -2.79
CA GLY A 158 4.86 -9.37 -2.81
C GLY A 158 5.82 -9.43 -1.62
N ALA A 159 6.76 -8.52 -1.59
CA ALA A 159 7.66 -8.37 -0.45
C ALA A 159 6.97 -7.70 0.75
N GLY A 160 6.06 -6.75 0.51
CA GLY A 160 5.41 -5.96 1.56
C GLY A 160 3.95 -6.33 1.81
N THR A 161 3.21 -6.73 0.79
CA THR A 161 1.79 -7.05 0.82
C THR A 161 1.52 -8.37 0.14
N VAL A 162 0.40 -8.98 0.49
CA VAL A 162 -0.19 -10.10 -0.26
C VAL A 162 -1.58 -9.66 -0.67
N ASP A 163 -1.82 -9.64 -1.97
CA ASP A 163 -3.10 -9.28 -2.56
C ASP A 163 -3.71 -10.51 -3.25
N ILE A 164 -5.00 -10.77 -2.99
CA ILE A 164 -5.76 -11.85 -3.61
C ILE A 164 -6.92 -11.20 -4.34
N SER A 165 -7.11 -11.56 -5.60
CA SER A 165 -8.17 -10.99 -6.41
C SER A 165 -8.81 -12.04 -7.30
N VAL A 166 -10.12 -11.92 -7.51
CA VAL A 166 -10.86 -12.70 -8.52
C VAL A 166 -11.09 -11.79 -9.71
N VAL A 167 -10.59 -12.22 -10.85
CA VAL A 167 -10.71 -11.48 -12.11
C VAL A 167 -11.44 -12.34 -13.15
N GLU A 168 -12.44 -11.78 -13.81
CA GLU A 168 -13.11 -12.39 -14.94
C GLU A 168 -12.65 -11.73 -16.24
N SER A 169 -12.16 -12.54 -17.17
CA SER A 169 -11.69 -12.10 -18.49
C SER A 169 -12.46 -12.81 -19.60
N GLY A 170 -13.13 -12.03 -20.46
CA GLY A 170 -13.90 -12.60 -21.58
C GLY A 170 -14.55 -11.52 -22.44
N GLY A 171 -14.85 -11.84 -23.71
CA GLY A 171 -15.57 -10.91 -24.59
C GLY A 171 -14.89 -9.56 -24.84
N GLY A 172 -13.58 -9.45 -24.62
CA GLY A 172 -12.86 -8.17 -24.71
C GLY A 172 -12.90 -7.35 -23.41
N VAL A 173 -13.50 -7.86 -22.33
CA VAL A 173 -13.59 -7.21 -21.02
C VAL A 173 -12.73 -7.95 -20.01
N CYS A 174 -12.06 -7.23 -19.14
CA CYS A 174 -11.37 -7.76 -17.96
C CYS A 174 -11.90 -7.01 -16.74
N GLN A 175 -12.51 -7.73 -15.81
CA GLN A 175 -13.19 -7.16 -14.64
C GLN A 175 -12.71 -7.83 -13.36
N VAL A 176 -12.33 -7.02 -12.36
CA VAL A 176 -12.13 -7.49 -11.00
C VAL A 176 -13.50 -7.70 -10.35
N LEU A 177 -13.76 -8.90 -9.86
CA LEU A 177 -15.02 -9.23 -9.17
C LEU A 177 -14.91 -8.98 -7.67
N GLU A 178 -13.78 -9.36 -7.08
CA GLU A 178 -13.47 -9.18 -5.67
C GLU A 178 -11.98 -9.01 -5.49
N SER A 179 -11.58 -8.29 -4.46
CA SER A 179 -10.19 -8.12 -4.08
C SER A 179 -10.07 -7.99 -2.56
N GLY A 180 -9.05 -8.62 -2.01
CA GLY A 180 -8.68 -8.52 -0.60
C GLY A 180 -7.18 -8.58 -0.44
N GLY A 181 -6.67 -8.07 0.68
CA GLY A 181 -5.24 -8.05 0.97
C GLY A 181 -4.95 -8.38 2.43
N ILE A 182 -3.79 -8.97 2.66
CA ILE A 182 -3.29 -9.26 3.99
C ILE A 182 -2.03 -8.41 4.21
N PRO A 183 -2.10 -7.36 5.03
CA PRO A 183 -0.93 -6.57 5.37
C PRO A 183 0.03 -7.36 6.26
N SER A 184 1.30 -7.00 6.25
CA SER A 184 2.33 -7.59 7.11
C SER A 184 2.41 -9.11 7.02
N CYS A 185 2.36 -9.64 5.80
CA CYS A 185 2.43 -11.07 5.49
C CYS A 185 3.34 -11.34 4.27
N GLY A 186 4.10 -10.34 3.87
CA GLY A 186 4.96 -10.38 2.68
C GLY A 186 6.35 -10.93 2.96
N GLY A 187 7.18 -10.93 1.92
CA GLY A 187 8.55 -11.45 1.99
C GLY A 187 9.43 -10.77 3.05
N TRP A 188 9.24 -9.48 3.32
CA TRP A 188 9.98 -8.74 4.35
C TRP A 188 9.62 -9.17 5.78
N ASP A 189 8.38 -9.55 6.01
CA ASP A 189 7.97 -10.05 7.33
C ASP A 189 8.65 -11.39 7.61
N PHE A 190 8.88 -12.18 6.55
CA PHE A 190 9.63 -13.43 6.62
C PHE A 190 11.13 -13.21 6.81
N ASP A 191 11.70 -12.20 6.13
CA ASP A 191 13.09 -11.80 6.34
C ASP A 191 13.32 -11.37 7.79
N ALA A 192 12.39 -10.58 8.35
CA ALA A 192 12.47 -10.14 9.74
C ALA A 192 12.35 -11.31 10.72
N ALA A 193 11.41 -12.24 10.49
CA ALA A 193 11.26 -13.41 11.34
C ALA A 193 12.52 -14.31 11.31
N LEU A 194 13.08 -14.52 10.12
CA LEU A 194 14.32 -15.30 9.96
C LEU A 194 15.52 -14.56 10.56
N ALA A 195 15.64 -13.24 10.41
CA ALA A 195 16.70 -12.45 11.03
C ALA A 195 16.68 -12.57 12.56
N MET A 196 15.49 -12.51 13.16
CA MET A 196 15.32 -12.74 14.61
C MET A 196 15.75 -14.16 15.00
N TYR A 197 15.34 -15.17 14.25
CA TYR A 197 15.74 -16.56 14.47
C TYR A 197 17.26 -16.72 14.42
N LEU A 198 17.93 -16.12 13.42
CA LEU A 198 19.39 -16.17 13.31
C LEU A 198 20.06 -15.51 14.53
N ALA A 199 19.55 -14.36 14.96
CA ALA A 199 20.08 -13.66 16.12
C ALA A 199 19.93 -14.46 17.42
N GLU A 200 18.78 -15.07 17.65
CA GLU A 200 18.53 -15.94 18.82
C GLU A 200 19.45 -17.16 18.83
N ARG A 201 19.59 -17.84 17.69
CA ARG A 201 20.41 -19.04 17.57
C ARG A 201 21.92 -18.77 17.74
N THR A 202 22.37 -17.60 17.39
CA THR A 202 23.79 -17.22 17.42
C THR A 202 24.16 -16.28 18.57
N GLY A 203 23.19 -15.77 19.32
CA GLY A 203 23.41 -14.83 20.41
C GLY A 203 23.84 -13.42 19.95
N VAL A 204 23.63 -13.09 18.67
CA VAL A 204 23.98 -11.77 18.12
C VAL A 204 23.04 -10.71 18.69
N ASN A 205 23.64 -9.69 19.30
CA ASN A 205 22.90 -8.48 19.66
C ASN A 205 22.88 -7.52 18.47
N TRP A 206 21.74 -7.42 17.77
CA TRP A 206 21.56 -6.56 16.60
C TRP A 206 21.19 -5.11 16.92
N GLY A 207 21.00 -4.77 18.20
CA GLY A 207 20.68 -3.41 18.65
C GLY A 207 19.26 -2.97 18.27
N SER A 208 19.13 -1.77 17.71
CA SER A 208 17.86 -1.24 17.21
C SER A 208 17.61 -1.63 15.75
N LYS A 209 16.35 -1.48 15.28
CA LYS A 209 15.96 -1.70 13.87
C LYS A 209 16.69 -0.78 12.87
N ASP A 210 17.27 0.32 13.36
CA ASP A 210 18.04 1.27 12.54
C ASP A 210 19.54 0.96 12.53
N SER A 211 19.98 -0.05 13.26
CA SER A 211 21.40 -0.40 13.34
C SER A 211 21.92 -1.04 12.03
N PRO A 212 23.18 -0.80 11.65
CA PRO A 212 23.81 -1.50 10.51
C PRO A 212 23.76 -3.03 10.66
N PHE A 213 23.87 -3.53 11.89
CA PHE A 213 23.81 -4.98 12.17
C PHE A 213 22.44 -5.57 11.86
N TYR A 214 21.35 -4.88 12.22
CA TYR A 214 19.99 -5.31 11.86
C TYR A 214 19.80 -5.35 10.35
N ARG A 215 20.25 -4.32 9.64
CA ARG A 215 20.19 -4.28 8.16
C ARG A 215 20.97 -5.42 7.52
N THR A 216 22.14 -5.70 8.05
CA THR A 216 22.95 -6.86 7.59
C THR A 216 22.23 -8.17 7.83
N LEU A 217 21.66 -8.39 9.02
CA LEU A 217 20.88 -9.59 9.31
C LEU A 217 19.65 -9.75 8.41
N LEU A 218 18.94 -8.66 8.12
CA LEU A 218 17.80 -8.69 7.18
C LEU A 218 18.24 -9.09 5.76
N TYR A 219 19.36 -8.55 5.29
CA TYR A 219 19.92 -8.90 3.99
C TYR A 219 20.31 -10.38 3.95
N GLU A 220 21.03 -10.87 4.96
CA GLU A 220 21.42 -12.28 5.07
C GLU A 220 20.19 -13.19 5.14
N ALA A 221 19.20 -12.85 5.96
CA ALA A 221 17.95 -13.60 6.09
C ALA A 221 17.22 -13.72 4.73
N GLU A 222 17.19 -12.65 3.94
CA GLU A 222 16.65 -12.73 2.59
C GLU A 222 17.42 -13.69 1.69
N GLN A 223 18.75 -13.63 1.68
CA GLN A 223 19.57 -14.55 0.87
C GLN A 223 19.32 -16.00 1.27
N ILE A 224 19.25 -16.29 2.56
CA ILE A 224 18.92 -17.61 3.11
C ILE A 224 17.52 -18.05 2.67
N LYS A 225 16.51 -17.19 2.83
CA LYS A 225 15.12 -17.47 2.40
C LYS A 225 15.05 -17.83 0.92
N ILE A 226 15.72 -17.06 0.07
CA ILE A 226 15.77 -17.30 -1.38
C ILE A 226 16.46 -18.64 -1.68
N ALA A 227 17.59 -18.92 -1.06
CA ALA A 227 18.31 -20.17 -1.23
C ALA A 227 17.47 -21.37 -0.78
N LEU A 228 16.81 -21.28 0.39
CA LEU A 228 15.95 -22.35 0.93
C LEU A 228 14.68 -22.58 0.09
N SER A 229 14.33 -21.71 -0.84
CA SER A 229 13.29 -22.00 -1.83
C SER A 229 13.75 -23.05 -2.86
N ASN A 230 15.06 -23.24 -3.02
CA ASN A 230 15.65 -24.18 -4.00
C ASN A 230 16.42 -25.35 -3.37
N CYS A 231 16.89 -25.22 -2.10
CA CYS A 231 17.61 -26.28 -1.40
C CYS A 231 16.93 -26.60 -0.05
N MET A 232 17.29 -27.75 0.56
CA MET A 232 16.70 -28.20 1.82
C MET A 232 17.41 -27.63 3.06
N SER A 233 18.68 -27.21 2.90
CA SER A 233 19.48 -26.59 3.95
C SER A 233 20.45 -25.57 3.35
N TYR A 234 20.83 -24.59 4.15
CA TYR A 234 21.77 -23.55 3.80
C TYR A 234 22.75 -23.33 4.94
N GLU A 235 24.05 -23.45 4.61
CA GLU A 235 25.14 -23.17 5.56
C GLU A 235 25.42 -21.66 5.56
N TRP A 236 24.95 -20.99 6.59
CA TRP A 236 25.16 -19.56 6.74
C TRP A 236 26.53 -19.30 7.39
N LEU A 237 27.34 -18.56 6.67
CA LEU A 237 28.63 -18.05 7.15
C LEU A 237 28.41 -16.55 7.46
N PRO A 238 28.32 -16.17 8.75
CA PRO A 238 28.04 -14.77 9.11
C PRO A 238 29.11 -13.83 8.57
N PRO A 239 28.74 -12.64 8.07
CA PRO A 239 29.70 -11.64 7.65
C PRO A 239 30.65 -11.24 8.77
N PRO A 240 31.92 -10.90 8.45
CA PRO A 240 32.87 -10.39 9.43
C PRO A 240 32.27 -9.19 10.21
N GLY A 241 32.39 -9.20 11.52
CA GLY A 241 31.90 -8.15 12.41
C GLY A 241 30.55 -8.42 13.08
N LEU A 242 29.76 -9.41 12.60
CA LEU A 242 28.55 -9.85 13.32
C LEU A 242 28.84 -10.62 14.61
N GLY A 243 30.03 -11.20 14.73
CA GLY A 243 30.43 -11.97 15.93
C GLY A 243 29.67 -13.28 16.12
N ALA A 244 29.01 -13.78 15.06
CA ALA A 244 28.25 -15.02 15.09
C ALA A 244 29.05 -16.20 14.61
N ALA A 245 28.75 -17.40 15.13
CA ALA A 245 29.28 -18.66 14.61
C ALA A 245 28.49 -19.10 13.35
N PRO A 246 29.11 -19.90 12.46
CA PRO A 246 28.41 -20.55 11.36
C PRO A 246 27.19 -21.33 11.83
N LEU A 247 26.10 -21.27 11.05
CA LEU A 247 24.84 -21.90 11.39
C LEU A 247 24.23 -22.57 10.15
N SER A 248 23.85 -23.84 10.28
CA SER A 248 23.06 -24.51 9.26
C SER A 248 21.56 -24.19 9.51
N VAL A 249 20.89 -23.70 8.48
CA VAL A 249 19.45 -23.39 8.50
C VAL A 249 18.74 -24.30 7.51
N SER A 250 17.74 -25.03 7.97
CA SER A 250 16.93 -25.90 7.12
C SER A 250 15.69 -25.21 6.58
N ARG A 251 15.19 -25.69 5.42
CA ARG A 251 13.89 -25.27 4.89
C ARG A 251 12.76 -25.51 5.88
N MET A 252 12.81 -26.61 6.62
CA MET A 252 11.79 -26.96 7.61
C MET A 252 11.71 -25.92 8.75
N GLU A 253 12.86 -25.40 9.20
CA GLU A 253 12.90 -24.33 10.21
C GLU A 253 12.31 -23.03 9.65
N LEU A 254 12.67 -22.63 8.43
CA LEU A 254 12.06 -21.49 7.76
C LEU A 254 10.53 -21.66 7.61
N GLU A 255 10.11 -22.82 7.10
CA GLU A 255 8.68 -23.11 6.92
C GLU A 255 7.89 -23.10 8.24
N ALA A 256 8.50 -23.55 9.34
CA ALA A 256 7.88 -23.46 10.67
C ALA A 256 7.67 -22.01 11.10
N LEU A 257 8.64 -21.11 10.84
CA LEU A 257 8.55 -19.69 11.17
C LEU A 257 7.45 -18.97 10.37
N ILE A 258 7.33 -19.27 9.08
CA ILE A 258 6.42 -18.53 8.18
C ILE A 258 5.04 -19.18 8.03
N ARG A 259 4.86 -20.42 8.50
CA ARG A 259 3.64 -21.20 8.34
C ARG A 259 2.37 -20.46 8.81
N PRO A 260 2.31 -19.82 10.00
CA PRO A 260 1.10 -19.12 10.43
C PRO A 260 0.65 -18.04 9.44
N SER A 261 1.60 -17.32 8.84
CA SER A 261 1.30 -16.30 7.83
C SER A 261 0.83 -16.91 6.51
N ILE A 262 1.47 -17.98 6.06
CA ILE A 262 1.09 -18.71 4.84
C ILE A 262 -0.32 -19.32 4.98
N GLU A 263 -0.64 -19.91 6.13
CA GLU A 263 -1.98 -20.50 6.39
C GLU A 263 -3.09 -19.45 6.30
N ARG A 264 -2.86 -18.23 6.79
CA ARG A 264 -3.82 -17.12 6.66
C ARG A 264 -4.09 -16.77 5.20
N VAL A 265 -3.03 -16.70 4.38
CA VAL A 265 -3.14 -16.42 2.96
C VAL A 265 -3.90 -17.52 2.23
N VAL A 266 -3.58 -18.78 2.52
CA VAL A 266 -4.24 -19.94 1.91
C VAL A 266 -5.71 -19.99 2.31
N ALA A 267 -6.06 -19.72 3.57
CA ALA A 267 -7.46 -19.68 4.02
C ALA A 267 -8.27 -18.63 3.25
N MET A 268 -7.75 -17.39 3.10
CA MET A 268 -8.42 -16.37 2.29
C MET A 268 -8.57 -16.81 0.81
N ALA A 269 -7.57 -17.46 0.25
CA ALA A 269 -7.62 -17.97 -1.11
C ALA A 269 -8.67 -19.10 -1.26
N GLU A 270 -8.86 -19.95 -0.24
CA GLU A 270 -9.93 -20.97 -0.21
C GLU A 270 -11.32 -20.34 -0.18
N ASP A 271 -11.53 -19.31 0.65
CA ASP A 271 -12.81 -18.61 0.72
C ASP A 271 -13.18 -18.00 -0.63
N PHE A 272 -12.24 -17.33 -1.28
CA PHE A 272 -12.45 -16.77 -2.63
C PHE A 272 -12.68 -17.87 -3.68
N ALA A 273 -11.95 -18.97 -3.60
CA ALA A 273 -12.14 -20.09 -4.53
C ALA A 273 -13.50 -20.78 -4.35
N ALA A 274 -13.96 -20.93 -3.11
CA ALA A 274 -15.26 -21.51 -2.81
C ALA A 274 -16.42 -20.65 -3.33
N GLU A 275 -16.34 -19.33 -3.14
CA GLU A 275 -17.38 -18.39 -3.55
C GLU A 275 -17.42 -18.19 -5.07
N TYR A 276 -16.27 -17.88 -5.67
CA TYR A 276 -16.20 -17.42 -7.06
C TYR A 276 -15.90 -18.54 -8.06
N ARG A 277 -15.48 -19.73 -7.62
CA ARG A 277 -15.19 -20.91 -8.44
C ARG A 277 -14.28 -20.59 -9.63
N PRO A 278 -13.08 -20.08 -9.41
CA PRO A 278 -12.16 -19.72 -10.49
C PRO A 278 -11.77 -20.96 -11.30
N SER A 279 -11.57 -20.77 -12.59
CA SER A 279 -11.09 -21.85 -13.47
C SER A 279 -9.59 -22.11 -13.34
N ARG A 280 -8.84 -21.12 -12.86
CA ARG A 280 -7.38 -21.19 -12.67
C ARG A 280 -6.90 -20.31 -11.51
N LEU A 281 -5.77 -20.71 -10.93
CA LEU A 281 -4.98 -19.90 -9.98
C LEU A 281 -3.74 -19.37 -10.70
N LEU A 282 -3.55 -18.05 -10.66
CA LEU A 282 -2.35 -17.37 -11.16
C LEU A 282 -1.51 -16.87 -9.98
N LEU A 283 -0.25 -17.26 -9.95
CA LEU A 283 0.70 -16.85 -8.91
C LEU A 283 1.65 -15.80 -9.49
N VAL A 284 1.66 -14.62 -8.90
CA VAL A 284 2.56 -13.52 -9.23
C VAL A 284 3.30 -13.03 -7.97
N GLY A 285 4.33 -12.21 -8.14
CA GLY A 285 5.20 -11.76 -7.07
C GLY A 285 6.22 -12.80 -6.61
N GLY A 286 7.37 -12.33 -6.12
CA GLY A 286 8.50 -13.19 -5.74
C GLY A 286 8.20 -14.19 -4.63
N GLY A 287 7.31 -13.84 -3.68
CA GLY A 287 6.86 -14.72 -2.60
C GLY A 287 6.11 -15.96 -3.08
N SER A 288 5.54 -15.94 -4.28
CA SER A 288 4.89 -17.09 -4.89
C SER A 288 5.82 -18.27 -5.17
N ARG A 289 7.14 -18.07 -5.04
CA ARG A 289 8.17 -19.13 -5.20
C ARG A 289 8.35 -19.98 -3.94
N ILE A 290 7.77 -19.58 -2.80
CA ILE A 290 7.90 -20.29 -1.53
C ILE A 290 7.28 -21.68 -1.63
N PRO A 291 8.06 -22.78 -1.39
CA PRO A 291 7.56 -24.14 -1.58
C PRO A 291 6.36 -24.49 -0.71
N LEU A 292 6.34 -24.07 0.56
CA LEU A 292 5.23 -24.28 1.47
C LEU A 292 3.92 -23.67 0.95
N LEU A 293 3.98 -22.44 0.43
CA LEU A 293 2.82 -21.77 -0.15
C LEU A 293 2.25 -22.58 -1.32
N ARG A 294 3.12 -22.96 -2.25
CA ARG A 294 2.71 -23.75 -3.43
C ARG A 294 2.05 -25.07 -3.05
N ALA A 295 2.70 -25.82 -2.14
CA ALA A 295 2.19 -27.11 -1.71
C ALA A 295 0.79 -26.99 -1.03
N LEU A 296 0.59 -25.96 -0.21
CA LEU A 296 -0.70 -25.72 0.43
C LEU A 296 -1.77 -25.26 -0.56
N LEU A 297 -1.43 -24.36 -1.48
CA LEU A 297 -2.35 -23.92 -2.53
C LEU A 297 -2.75 -25.05 -3.47
N GLU A 298 -1.80 -25.89 -3.92
CA GLU A 298 -2.08 -27.07 -4.74
C GLU A 298 -3.02 -28.05 -4.04
N LYS A 299 -2.81 -28.25 -2.74
CA LYS A 299 -3.61 -29.18 -1.96
C LYS A 299 -5.04 -28.68 -1.67
N ARG A 300 -5.21 -27.37 -1.44
CA ARG A 300 -6.43 -26.82 -0.84
C ARG A 300 -7.23 -25.95 -1.79
N VAL A 301 -6.59 -25.28 -2.75
CA VAL A 301 -7.20 -24.20 -3.54
C VAL A 301 -7.16 -24.47 -5.04
N ALA A 302 -6.01 -24.95 -5.54
CA ALA A 302 -5.71 -24.87 -6.95
C ALA A 302 -6.62 -25.74 -7.85
N PRO A 303 -7.40 -25.14 -8.76
CA PRO A 303 -8.06 -25.90 -9.81
C PRO A 303 -7.03 -26.50 -10.78
N PRO A 304 -7.39 -27.54 -11.54
CA PRO A 304 -6.53 -28.13 -12.57
C PRO A 304 -6.04 -27.06 -13.57
N GLY A 305 -4.75 -27.07 -13.90
CA GLY A 305 -4.15 -26.13 -14.85
C GLY A 305 -3.74 -24.78 -14.29
N SER A 306 -3.60 -24.66 -12.95
CA SER A 306 -3.03 -23.47 -12.32
C SER A 306 -1.59 -23.22 -12.77
N LEU A 307 -1.25 -21.96 -13.02
CA LEU A 307 0.01 -21.56 -13.64
C LEU A 307 0.75 -20.54 -12.77
N CYS A 308 2.08 -20.66 -12.76
CA CYS A 308 2.98 -19.62 -12.29
C CYS A 308 3.75 -19.09 -13.51
N LEU A 309 3.23 -18.03 -14.12
CA LEU A 309 3.91 -17.36 -15.23
C LEU A 309 4.89 -16.34 -14.65
N CYS A 310 6.14 -16.32 -15.15
CA CYS A 310 7.17 -15.31 -14.82
C CYS A 310 6.74 -14.36 -13.70
N PRO A 311 6.71 -14.82 -12.43
CA PRO A 311 5.96 -14.10 -11.37
C PRO A 311 6.45 -12.67 -11.15
N ASP A 312 7.69 -12.39 -11.52
CA ASP A 312 8.29 -11.06 -11.38
C ASP A 312 7.91 -10.12 -12.54
N GLU A 313 7.60 -10.63 -13.74
CA GLU A 313 7.39 -9.82 -14.95
C GLU A 313 5.92 -9.74 -15.39
N ALA A 314 5.05 -10.62 -14.90
CA ALA A 314 3.64 -10.67 -15.35
C ALA A 314 2.90 -9.35 -15.19
N VAL A 315 3.04 -8.70 -14.02
CA VAL A 315 2.39 -7.42 -13.74
C VAL A 315 2.88 -6.32 -14.68
N VAL A 316 4.19 -6.17 -14.86
CA VAL A 316 4.73 -5.10 -15.71
C VAL A 316 4.41 -5.34 -17.19
N ALA A 317 4.38 -6.59 -17.64
CA ALA A 317 3.98 -6.96 -19.01
C ALA A 317 2.52 -6.58 -19.26
N GLY A 318 1.62 -6.92 -18.34
CA GLY A 318 0.22 -6.53 -18.41
C GLY A 318 0.01 -5.02 -18.31
N THR A 319 0.83 -4.33 -17.51
CA THR A 319 0.81 -2.86 -17.41
C THR A 319 1.15 -2.20 -18.75
N ALA A 320 2.14 -2.72 -19.46
CA ALA A 320 2.47 -2.23 -20.80
C ALA A 320 1.29 -2.46 -21.80
N LEU A 321 0.67 -3.64 -21.74
CA LEU A 321 -0.52 -3.94 -22.57
C LEU A 321 -1.71 -3.03 -22.27
N TYR A 322 -1.89 -2.63 -21.00
CA TYR A 322 -2.92 -1.66 -20.60
C TYR A 322 -2.69 -0.28 -21.21
N GLY A 323 -1.44 0.11 -21.40
CA GLY A 323 -1.07 1.39 -21.99
C GLY A 323 -1.59 1.59 -23.43
N ASN A 324 -1.85 0.50 -24.17
CA ASN A 324 -2.39 0.54 -25.53
C ASN A 324 -3.65 -0.36 -25.67
N PRO A 325 -4.81 0.07 -25.17
CA PRO A 325 -6.04 -0.72 -25.19
C PRO A 325 -6.53 -1.03 -26.61
N GLY A 326 -6.16 -0.20 -27.60
CA GLY A 326 -6.52 -0.42 -29.00
C GLY A 326 -5.85 -1.63 -29.64
N ALA A 327 -4.68 -2.03 -29.17
CA ALA A 327 -3.89 -3.14 -29.71
C ALA A 327 -4.58 -4.51 -29.58
N ARG A 328 -5.49 -4.70 -28.63
CA ARG A 328 -6.19 -5.97 -28.41
C ARG A 328 -7.69 -5.86 -28.29
N GLY A 329 -8.29 -4.67 -28.49
CA GLY A 329 -9.75 -4.46 -28.43
C GLY A 329 -10.37 -4.84 -27.08
N ARG A 330 -9.66 -4.68 -25.99
CA ARG A 330 -10.13 -5.05 -24.64
C ARG A 330 -10.55 -3.82 -23.86
N LEU A 331 -11.76 -3.86 -23.32
CA LEU A 331 -12.24 -2.90 -22.33
C LEU A 331 -11.86 -3.41 -20.94
N LEU A 332 -11.22 -2.59 -20.16
CA LEU A 332 -10.86 -2.89 -18.79
C LEU A 332 -11.83 -2.19 -17.87
N LEU A 333 -12.52 -2.97 -17.07
CA LEU A 333 -13.40 -2.48 -16.02
C LEU A 333 -12.80 -2.88 -14.67
N ASP A 334 -12.26 -1.90 -14.01
CA ASP A 334 -11.85 -2.07 -12.62
C ASP A 334 -13.01 -1.71 -11.69
N VAL A 335 -12.93 -2.07 -10.42
CA VAL A 335 -13.97 -1.79 -9.44
C VAL A 335 -13.41 -1.00 -8.26
N LEU A 336 -14.28 -0.26 -7.62
CA LEU A 336 -13.97 0.47 -6.40
C LEU A 336 -13.65 -0.52 -5.28
N SER A 337 -12.50 -0.36 -4.64
CA SER A 337 -11.99 -1.30 -3.62
C SER A 337 -12.67 -1.15 -2.25
N GLU A 338 -13.20 0.03 -1.94
CA GLU A 338 -13.85 0.36 -0.66
C GLU A 338 -14.96 1.38 -0.86
N ASP A 339 -15.88 1.47 0.10
CA ASP A 339 -16.95 2.47 0.09
C ASP A 339 -16.39 3.89 0.18
N LEU A 340 -17.06 4.83 -0.48
CA LEU A 340 -16.80 6.26 -0.38
C LEU A 340 -17.99 6.93 0.31
N GLU A 341 -17.73 7.65 1.40
CA GLU A 341 -18.77 8.23 2.25
C GLU A 341 -18.43 9.67 2.65
N ILE A 342 -19.46 10.42 3.04
CA ILE A 342 -19.33 11.71 3.74
C ILE A 342 -20.20 11.68 5.00
N LEU A 343 -19.85 12.50 5.98
CA LEU A 343 -20.71 12.75 7.12
C LEU A 343 -21.55 14.01 6.89
N VAL A 344 -22.85 13.92 7.15
CA VAL A 344 -23.74 15.08 7.15
C VAL A 344 -23.80 15.73 8.54
N ALA A 345 -24.50 16.85 8.67
CA ALA A 345 -24.48 17.71 9.86
C ALA A 345 -24.89 17.02 11.18
N ASP A 346 -25.65 15.95 11.13
CA ASP A 346 -26.05 15.14 12.29
C ASP A 346 -25.06 14.02 12.62
N GLY A 347 -23.94 13.95 11.88
CA GLY A 347 -22.93 12.91 12.03
C GLY A 347 -23.23 11.58 11.30
N SER A 348 -24.37 11.50 10.60
CA SER A 348 -24.73 10.29 9.86
C SER A 348 -23.88 10.13 8.60
N PRO A 349 -23.38 8.92 8.29
CA PRO A 349 -22.67 8.65 7.04
C PRO A 349 -23.66 8.60 5.86
N VAL A 350 -23.26 9.24 4.76
CA VAL A 350 -23.95 9.14 3.48
C VAL A 350 -23.05 8.47 2.48
N SER A 351 -23.40 7.25 2.08
CA SER A 351 -22.68 6.50 1.05
C SER A 351 -22.84 7.20 -0.30
N LEU A 352 -21.71 7.43 -0.96
CA LEU A 352 -21.59 8.07 -2.26
C LEU A 352 -21.37 7.03 -3.36
N LEU A 353 -20.32 6.25 -3.23
CA LEU A 353 -19.96 5.16 -4.13
C LEU A 353 -19.69 3.91 -3.30
N LYS A 354 -20.17 2.76 -3.76
CA LYS A 354 -20.03 1.50 -3.04
C LYS A 354 -18.87 0.68 -3.58
N LYS A 355 -18.23 -0.08 -2.70
CA LYS A 355 -17.29 -1.14 -3.04
C LYS A 355 -17.89 -2.03 -4.15
N GLY A 356 -17.07 -2.43 -5.11
CA GLY A 356 -17.50 -3.25 -6.24
C GLY A 356 -18.15 -2.48 -7.40
N MET A 357 -18.37 -1.16 -7.29
CA MET A 357 -18.85 -0.36 -8.44
C MET A 357 -17.80 -0.31 -9.55
N PRO A 358 -18.20 -0.56 -10.82
CA PRO A 358 -17.28 -0.47 -11.97
C PRO A 358 -16.73 0.95 -12.14
N LEU A 359 -15.47 1.06 -12.51
CA LEU A 359 -14.80 2.30 -12.86
C LEU A 359 -14.77 2.50 -14.39
N PRO A 360 -14.90 3.74 -14.88
CA PRO A 360 -15.04 4.99 -14.15
C PRO A 360 -16.43 5.14 -13.54
N ALA A 361 -16.50 5.73 -12.34
CA ALA A 361 -17.75 5.96 -11.62
C ALA A 361 -17.97 7.45 -11.37
N ARG A 362 -19.24 7.89 -11.41
CA ARG A 362 -19.60 9.27 -11.12
C ARG A 362 -20.93 9.29 -10.37
N VAL A 363 -20.97 10.09 -9.30
CA VAL A 363 -22.21 10.38 -8.57
C VAL A 363 -22.33 11.86 -8.29
N GLU A 364 -23.56 12.37 -8.39
CA GLU A 364 -23.91 13.71 -7.96
C GLU A 364 -24.89 13.62 -6.80
N LYS A 365 -24.59 14.30 -5.69
CA LYS A 365 -25.46 14.40 -4.52
C LYS A 365 -25.72 15.87 -4.20
N LYS A 366 -26.98 16.20 -3.94
CA LYS A 366 -27.40 17.56 -3.56
C LYS A 366 -27.65 17.63 -2.06
N PHE A 367 -27.08 18.66 -1.43
CA PHE A 367 -27.19 18.92 0.00
C PHE A 367 -27.72 20.34 0.20
N ILE A 368 -28.47 20.55 1.27
CA ILE A 368 -28.96 21.85 1.66
C ILE A 368 -28.15 22.33 2.86
N SER A 369 -27.57 23.51 2.74
CA SER A 369 -26.82 24.12 3.85
C SER A 369 -27.75 24.46 5.00
N VAL A 370 -27.47 23.91 6.18
CA VAL A 370 -28.28 24.15 7.40
C VAL A 370 -27.87 25.42 8.15
N GLY A 371 -26.70 25.97 7.89
CA GLY A 371 -26.13 27.15 8.57
C GLY A 371 -25.71 28.26 7.60
N ARG A 372 -25.28 29.40 8.17
CA ARG A 372 -24.55 30.45 7.45
C ARG A 372 -23.09 30.35 7.84
N GLY A 373 -22.19 30.30 6.87
CA GLY A 373 -20.76 30.32 7.11
C GLY A 373 -20.02 29.15 6.45
N PRO A 374 -18.73 29.04 6.67
CA PRO A 374 -17.94 27.92 6.15
C PRO A 374 -18.34 26.61 6.86
N PHE A 375 -18.34 25.51 6.11
CA PHE A 375 -18.42 24.16 6.66
C PHE A 375 -17.28 23.32 6.08
N SER A 376 -16.78 22.39 6.87
CA SER A 376 -15.76 21.44 6.42
C SER A 376 -16.44 20.23 5.81
N LEU A 377 -16.07 19.91 4.56
CA LEU A 377 -16.49 18.68 3.89
C LEU A 377 -15.38 17.64 4.09
N LYS A 378 -15.68 16.57 4.81
CA LYS A 378 -14.77 15.45 5.00
C LYS A 378 -15.29 14.25 4.21
N VAL A 379 -14.41 13.68 3.39
CA VAL A 379 -14.70 12.48 2.60
C VAL A 379 -13.93 11.31 3.20
N PHE A 380 -14.65 10.22 3.44
CA PHE A 380 -14.15 9.03 4.09
C PHE A 380 -14.09 7.85 3.12
N GLN A 381 -13.14 6.96 3.31
CA GLN A 381 -12.99 5.72 2.58
C GLN A 381 -12.89 4.54 3.54
N GLY A 382 -13.66 3.46 3.23
CA GLY A 382 -13.68 2.19 3.95
C GLY A 382 -14.38 2.24 5.30
N GLU A 383 -14.64 1.07 5.86
CA GLU A 383 -15.38 0.87 7.11
C GLU A 383 -14.74 1.56 8.34
N ARG A 384 -13.44 1.81 8.32
CA ARG A 384 -12.72 2.51 9.40
C ARG A 384 -12.75 4.03 9.26
N GLY A 385 -13.48 4.56 8.27
CA GLY A 385 -13.67 6.00 8.11
C GLY A 385 -12.39 6.79 7.89
N ARG A 386 -11.44 6.29 7.08
CA ARG A 386 -10.22 7.03 6.74
C ARG A 386 -10.57 8.30 5.97
N ILE A 387 -10.20 9.47 6.49
CA ILE A 387 -10.37 10.74 5.78
C ILE A 387 -9.40 10.77 4.59
N ILE A 388 -9.95 10.93 3.38
CA ILE A 388 -9.18 10.98 2.13
C ILE A 388 -9.21 12.35 1.46
N SER A 389 -10.13 13.20 1.88
CA SER A 389 -10.22 14.60 1.43
C SER A 389 -10.94 15.43 2.46
N GLU A 390 -10.45 16.64 2.68
CA GLU A 390 -11.09 17.65 3.53
C GLU A 390 -11.03 18.99 2.83
N ALA A 391 -12.11 19.73 2.83
CA ALA A 391 -12.14 21.06 2.26
C ALA A 391 -13.14 21.95 2.99
N ASP A 392 -12.73 23.19 3.23
CA ASP A 392 -13.61 24.21 3.72
C ASP A 392 -14.41 24.83 2.59
N VAL A 393 -15.72 24.65 2.65
CA VAL A 393 -16.68 25.26 1.73
C VAL A 393 -17.13 26.60 2.29
N SER A 394 -16.48 27.66 1.85
CA SER A 394 -16.78 29.03 2.32
C SER A 394 -18.03 29.62 1.68
N GLY A 395 -18.77 30.47 2.43
CA GLY A 395 -19.79 31.36 1.91
C GLY A 395 -21.10 30.69 1.47
N ALA A 396 -21.45 29.54 2.04
CA ALA A 396 -22.77 28.95 1.85
C ALA A 396 -23.86 29.74 2.60
N GLY A 397 -24.93 30.12 1.91
CA GLY A 397 -26.13 30.70 2.52
C GLY A 397 -26.97 29.63 3.20
N LYS A 398 -27.64 29.96 4.31
CA LYS A 398 -28.62 29.04 4.90
C LYS A 398 -29.74 28.72 3.87
N GLY A 399 -29.96 27.43 3.62
CA GLY A 399 -30.93 26.94 2.64
C GLY A 399 -30.41 26.88 1.20
N GLU A 400 -29.14 27.23 0.96
CA GLU A 400 -28.52 27.10 -0.37
C GLU A 400 -28.31 25.61 -0.72
N THR A 401 -28.69 25.25 -1.95
CA THR A 401 -28.41 23.91 -2.48
C THR A 401 -26.99 23.83 -3.02
N ILE A 402 -26.25 22.87 -2.56
CA ILE A 402 -24.89 22.58 -2.99
C ILE A 402 -24.87 21.19 -3.61
N ALA A 403 -24.48 21.08 -4.87
CA ALA A 403 -24.25 19.81 -5.51
C ALA A 403 -22.77 19.41 -5.38
N LEU A 404 -22.52 18.23 -4.85
CA LEU A 404 -21.21 17.60 -4.80
C LEU A 404 -21.14 16.53 -5.89
N VAL A 405 -20.15 16.65 -6.76
CA VAL A 405 -19.90 15.68 -7.82
C VAL A 405 -18.63 14.92 -7.49
N PHE A 406 -18.77 13.63 -7.30
CA PHE A 406 -17.66 12.70 -7.08
C PHE A 406 -17.45 11.91 -8.34
N SER A 407 -16.26 11.93 -8.88
CA SER A 407 -15.86 11.12 -10.04
C SER A 407 -14.57 10.38 -9.75
N VAL A 408 -14.58 9.10 -10.05
CA VAL A 408 -13.40 8.23 -9.98
C VAL A 408 -13.11 7.79 -11.40
N ASP A 409 -11.90 8.04 -11.88
CA ASP A 409 -11.48 7.67 -13.22
C ASP A 409 -11.14 6.16 -13.34
N GLU A 410 -10.78 5.72 -14.53
CA GLU A 410 -10.39 4.34 -14.82
C GLU A 410 -9.19 3.87 -13.97
N GLY A 411 -8.31 4.78 -13.57
CA GLY A 411 -7.14 4.51 -12.72
C GLY A 411 -7.45 4.55 -11.22
N GLY A 412 -8.71 4.81 -10.84
CA GLY A 412 -9.10 4.95 -9.44
C GLY A 412 -8.68 6.28 -8.80
N LEU A 413 -8.44 7.33 -9.59
CA LEU A 413 -8.19 8.67 -9.05
C LEU A 413 -9.51 9.38 -8.78
N LEU A 414 -9.69 9.81 -7.54
CA LEU A 414 -10.86 10.55 -7.10
C LEU A 414 -10.74 12.05 -7.44
N ARG A 415 -11.81 12.60 -8.01
CA ARG A 415 -12.01 14.04 -8.20
C ARG A 415 -13.31 14.46 -7.57
N ILE A 416 -13.28 15.52 -6.77
CA ILE A 416 -14.45 16.07 -6.09
C ILE A 416 -14.68 17.50 -6.59
N GLU A 417 -15.88 17.77 -7.06
CA GLU A 417 -16.28 19.10 -7.52
C GLU A 417 -17.47 19.59 -6.69
N ILE A 418 -17.43 20.85 -6.27
CA ILE A 418 -18.53 21.55 -5.64
C ILE A 418 -19.19 22.42 -6.70
N CYS A 419 -20.47 22.24 -6.93
CA CYS A 419 -21.27 23.06 -7.81
C CYS A 419 -22.34 23.80 -6.99
N ARG A 420 -22.39 25.13 -7.11
CA ARG A 420 -23.38 25.98 -6.44
C ARG A 420 -24.50 26.38 -7.39
N GLU A 421 -25.67 26.77 -6.86
CA GLU A 421 -26.82 27.26 -7.64
C GLU A 421 -26.46 28.45 -8.55
N ASN A 422 -25.54 29.32 -8.13
CA ASN A 422 -25.06 30.45 -8.92
C ASN A 422 -24.08 30.07 -10.06
N GLY A 423 -23.91 28.79 -10.34
CA GLY A 423 -23.02 28.28 -11.39
C GLY A 423 -21.51 28.25 -11.04
N LYS A 424 -21.13 28.73 -9.86
CA LYS A 424 -19.74 28.63 -9.40
C LYS A 424 -19.37 27.20 -9.13
N ARG A 425 -18.23 26.77 -9.68
CA ARG A 425 -17.65 25.45 -9.46
C ARG A 425 -16.29 25.60 -8.78
N ALA A 426 -16.00 24.69 -7.87
CA ALA A 426 -14.69 24.53 -7.25
C ALA A 426 -14.31 23.05 -7.25
N VAL A 427 -13.05 22.76 -7.50
CA VAL A 427 -12.49 21.40 -7.37
C VAL A 427 -11.84 21.33 -6.00
N ILE A 428 -12.20 20.31 -5.24
CA ILE A 428 -11.53 20.01 -3.97
C ILE A 428 -10.29 19.17 -4.30
N PRO A 429 -9.10 19.64 -3.94
CA PRO A 429 -7.92 18.81 -4.09
C PRO A 429 -8.04 17.58 -3.17
N PRO A 430 -7.46 16.42 -3.55
CA PRO A 430 -7.25 15.31 -2.63
C PRO A 430 -6.46 15.80 -1.43
N LEU A 431 -6.70 15.20 -0.25
CA LEU A 431 -5.96 15.56 0.95
C LEU A 431 -4.46 15.35 0.69
N GLU A 432 -3.69 16.42 0.71
CA GLU A 432 -2.23 16.33 0.72
C GLU A 432 -1.79 16.00 2.14
N ILE A 433 -1.66 14.69 2.42
CA ILE A 433 -1.14 14.23 3.70
C ILE A 433 0.35 14.61 3.74
N GLY A 434 0.65 15.78 4.31
CA GLY A 434 2.01 16.30 4.44
C GLY A 434 2.28 17.73 3.97
N ALA A 435 1.31 18.42 3.35
CA ALA A 435 1.47 19.79 2.85
C ALA A 435 0.96 20.87 3.81
N SER A 436 0.60 20.56 5.05
CA SER A 436 0.31 21.60 6.03
C SER A 436 1.50 21.77 6.96
N ASP A 437 2.21 22.88 6.84
CA ASP A 437 2.83 23.52 7.97
C ASP A 437 1.75 23.69 9.04
N GLY A 438 1.87 22.94 10.12
CA GLY A 438 0.92 22.96 11.22
C GLY A 438 -0.25 22.01 11.06
N TRP A 439 -0.02 20.72 11.31
CA TRP A 439 -0.95 20.00 12.14
C TRP A 439 -0.93 20.69 13.51
N SER A 440 -1.59 21.84 13.62
CA SER A 440 -2.25 22.15 14.86
C SER A 440 -3.30 21.06 14.98
N PHE A 441 -3.11 20.17 15.89
CA PHE A 441 -4.09 19.23 16.39
C PHE A 441 -5.27 20.04 16.96
N VAL A 442 -6.11 20.60 16.10
CA VAL A 442 -7.38 21.22 16.45
C VAL A 442 -8.41 20.14 16.82
N GLY A 443 -7.97 18.96 17.14
CA GLY A 443 -8.78 17.84 17.58
C GLY A 443 -8.22 17.06 18.75
N GLY A 444 -6.95 17.21 19.08
CA GLY A 444 -6.35 16.44 20.19
C GLY A 444 -7.01 16.72 21.53
N GLU A 445 -7.26 17.97 21.87
CA GLU A 445 -7.97 18.32 23.08
C GLU A 445 -9.46 17.95 23.04
N ASP A 446 -10.11 18.08 21.87
CA ASP A 446 -11.52 17.71 21.73
C ASP A 446 -11.71 16.19 21.73
N GLU A 447 -10.79 15.43 21.13
CA GLU A 447 -10.82 13.97 21.16
C GLU A 447 -10.47 13.44 22.57
N ILE A 448 -9.50 14.03 23.28
CA ILE A 448 -9.27 13.71 24.68
C ILE A 448 -10.50 13.99 25.52
N ARG A 449 -11.15 15.14 25.37
CA ARG A 449 -12.38 15.46 26.10
C ARG A 449 -13.52 14.51 25.78
N ARG A 450 -13.60 14.03 24.53
CA ARG A 450 -14.56 13.01 24.12
C ARG A 450 -14.27 11.67 24.79
N LEU A 451 -13.03 11.24 24.79
CA LEU A 451 -12.58 10.00 25.45
C LEU A 451 -12.71 10.11 26.98
N GLU A 452 -12.38 11.27 27.58
CA GLU A 452 -12.61 11.54 29.01
C GLU A 452 -14.08 11.45 29.39
N LYS A 453 -15.00 12.01 28.57
CA LYS A 453 -16.45 11.87 28.79
C LYS A 453 -16.92 10.43 28.67
N LYS A 454 -16.44 9.71 27.65
CA LYS A 454 -16.74 8.28 27.48
C LYS A 454 -16.23 7.44 28.65
N PHE A 455 -15.00 7.68 29.09
CA PHE A 455 -14.43 7.06 30.27
C PHE A 455 -15.22 7.37 31.55
N ALA A 456 -15.61 8.63 31.78
CA ALA A 456 -16.40 9.00 32.94
C ALA A 456 -17.77 8.30 33.01
N LEU A 457 -18.36 7.94 31.86
CA LEU A 457 -19.60 7.16 31.79
C LEU A 457 -19.36 5.67 32.12
N LEU A 458 -18.20 5.12 31.73
CA LEU A 458 -17.83 3.73 31.94
C LEU A 458 -17.21 3.49 33.32
N SER A 459 -16.56 4.51 33.90
CA SER A 459 -15.81 4.41 35.16
C SER A 459 -16.56 3.74 36.31
N PRO A 460 -17.86 3.99 36.55
CA PRO A 460 -18.61 3.29 37.61
C PRO A 460 -18.79 1.78 37.39
N LEU A 461 -18.55 1.31 36.16
CA LEU A 461 -18.69 -0.11 35.76
C LEU A 461 -17.36 -0.84 35.74
N LEU A 462 -16.24 -0.13 35.95
CA LEU A 462 -14.88 -0.67 35.90
C LEU A 462 -14.34 -1.03 37.28
N THR A 463 -13.42 -1.98 37.32
CA THR A 463 -12.66 -2.29 38.55
C THR A 463 -11.66 -1.16 38.89
N ASP A 464 -11.27 -1.06 40.17
CA ASP A 464 -10.30 -0.06 40.66
C ASP A 464 -8.97 -0.11 39.87
N GLU A 465 -8.54 -1.29 39.45
CA GLU A 465 -7.32 -1.47 38.65
C GLU A 465 -7.49 -0.90 37.23
N GLN A 466 -8.62 -1.11 36.59
CA GLN A 466 -8.94 -0.59 35.26
C GLN A 466 -9.07 0.94 35.30
N GLN A 467 -9.70 1.49 36.34
CA GLN A 467 -9.80 2.95 36.54
C GLN A 467 -8.41 3.59 36.71
N THR A 468 -7.58 3.04 37.58
CA THR A 468 -6.22 3.53 37.81
C THR A 468 -5.37 3.49 36.54
N ARG A 469 -5.46 2.40 35.78
CA ARG A 469 -4.72 2.25 34.52
C ARG A 469 -5.15 3.27 33.47
N ALA A 470 -6.44 3.53 33.35
CA ALA A 470 -6.99 4.53 32.45
C ALA A 470 -6.54 5.95 32.83
N GLU A 471 -6.61 6.32 34.11
CA GLU A 471 -6.19 7.63 34.60
C GLU A 471 -4.70 7.91 34.32
N ILE A 472 -3.85 6.90 34.53
CA ILE A 472 -2.41 7.00 34.22
C ILE A 472 -2.22 7.23 32.71
N LEU A 473 -2.93 6.50 31.87
CA LEU A 473 -2.79 6.64 30.41
C LEU A 473 -3.31 7.99 29.93
N PHE A 474 -4.46 8.48 30.41
CA PHE A 474 -4.97 9.82 30.10
C PHE A 474 -3.95 10.91 30.47
N LYS A 475 -3.34 10.81 31.65
CA LYS A 475 -2.33 11.75 32.11
C LYS A 475 -1.05 11.71 31.25
N THR A 476 -0.63 10.49 30.87
CA THR A 476 0.56 10.30 30.03
C THR A 476 0.33 10.85 28.62
N VAL A 477 -0.82 10.55 28.00
CA VAL A 477 -1.16 11.04 26.65
C VAL A 477 -1.28 12.56 26.64
N LYS A 478 -1.88 13.16 27.67
CA LYS A 478 -1.99 14.61 27.80
C LYS A 478 -0.62 15.28 27.90
N SER A 479 0.29 14.72 28.71
CA SER A 479 1.67 15.19 28.81
C SER A 479 2.43 15.10 27.49
N LEU A 480 2.28 14.00 26.76
CA LEU A 480 2.91 13.79 25.43
C LEU A 480 2.39 14.77 24.37
N LEU A 481 1.10 15.11 24.41
CA LEU A 481 0.51 16.10 23.50
C LEU A 481 0.97 17.53 23.82
N ASP A 482 1.11 17.88 25.09
CA ASP A 482 1.67 19.16 25.53
C ASP A 482 3.15 19.30 25.10
N GLU A 483 3.87 18.18 24.96
CA GLU A 483 5.24 18.11 24.45
C GLU A 483 5.34 18.03 22.92
N GLY A 484 4.22 18.03 22.20
CA GLY A 484 4.18 17.98 20.72
C GLY A 484 4.50 16.61 20.12
N VAL A 485 4.38 15.54 20.89
CA VAL A 485 4.57 14.14 20.44
C VAL A 485 3.26 13.57 19.90
N GLY A 486 3.33 12.97 18.73
CA GLY A 486 2.25 12.67 17.80
C GLY A 486 1.08 11.73 18.23
N PRO A 487 0.25 11.34 17.27
CA PRO A 487 -1.10 10.74 17.47
C PRO A 487 -1.13 9.32 18.06
N GLU A 488 0.01 8.64 18.18
CA GLU A 488 0.08 7.24 18.66
C GLU A 488 -0.48 7.05 20.09
N GLY A 489 -0.37 8.09 20.92
CA GLY A 489 -0.94 8.07 22.28
C GLY A 489 -2.46 8.14 22.30
N LEU A 490 -3.08 8.91 21.40
CA LEU A 490 -4.53 9.02 21.30
C LEU A 490 -5.16 7.75 20.76
N GLU A 491 -4.51 7.09 19.80
CA GLU A 491 -4.96 5.81 19.26
C GLU A 491 -4.93 4.72 20.34
N SER A 492 -3.86 4.68 21.15
CA SER A 492 -3.75 3.76 22.29
C SER A 492 -4.80 4.02 23.35
N LEU A 493 -5.12 5.29 23.63
CA LEU A 493 -6.18 5.69 24.55
C LEU A 493 -7.57 5.28 24.03
N GLY A 494 -7.84 5.51 22.74
CA GLY A 494 -9.08 5.13 22.08
C GLY A 494 -9.34 3.62 22.15
N VAL A 495 -8.34 2.82 21.78
CA VAL A 495 -8.41 1.34 21.85
C VAL A 495 -8.71 0.87 23.27
N MET A 496 -8.06 1.46 24.27
CA MET A 496 -8.29 1.08 25.68
C MET A 496 -9.70 1.42 26.15
N VAL A 497 -10.23 2.60 25.78
CA VAL A 497 -11.61 3.00 26.15
C VAL A 497 -12.63 2.10 25.47
N ASP A 498 -12.40 1.69 24.22
CA ASP A 498 -13.25 0.74 23.49
C ASP A 498 -13.17 -0.68 24.05
N GLU A 499 -12.00 -1.13 24.55
CA GLU A 499 -11.89 -2.39 25.28
C GLU A 499 -12.66 -2.37 26.62
N MET A 500 -12.61 -1.25 27.34
CA MET A 500 -13.38 -1.07 28.58
C MET A 500 -14.88 -1.10 28.34
N GLU A 501 -15.36 -0.53 27.23
CA GLU A 501 -16.77 -0.61 26.84
C GLU A 501 -17.23 -2.06 26.60
N ARG A 502 -16.41 -2.88 25.93
CA ARG A 502 -16.68 -4.32 25.69
C ARG A 502 -16.71 -5.17 26.95
N VAL A 503 -16.04 -4.73 28.01
CA VAL A 503 -16.01 -5.44 29.31
C VAL A 503 -17.14 -4.98 30.23
N ALA A 504 -17.68 -3.77 29.98
CA ALA A 504 -18.79 -3.19 30.73
C ALA A 504 -20.17 -3.63 30.21
N ASP A 505 -20.26 -4.09 28.95
CA ASP A 505 -21.43 -4.76 28.36
C ASP A 505 -21.45 -6.26 28.73
#